data_2847d18a36a6431d2c5a504b73516c8b
#
_entry.id   2847d18a36a6431d2c5a504b73516c8b
#
_cell.length_a   1.000
_cell.length_b   1.000
_cell.length_c   1.000
_cell.angle_alpha   90.00
_cell.angle_beta   90.00
_cell.angle_gamma   90.00
#
_symmetry.space_group_name_H-M   'P 1'
#
loop_
_entity.id
_entity.type
_entity.pdbx_description
1 polymer ?
#
loop_
_entity_poly.entity_id
_entity_poly.type
_entity_poly.pdbx_seq_one_letter_code
_entity_poly.pdbx_strand_id
1 'polypeptide(L)'
;MEKRMELLPGVTLTAVQTEKFKTGCFSINFFRPLRREEAAMNALIPSVLLRGSEGCPDLRAIAARLDELYGASAGTLIRKKGEVQMTGFYADFIEDALAGEPVFAPMMDFLGELLLRPRLENGAFLAEYVESEKRNLANAIASRVNDKRTYATGQLVKTMCAGAAYAVPRLGELEDVEPITPEGLYAQYRKVLAESRVELFYMGRKSAEDVAEQLRRVLRELPRAAAFDAVGTEKQRAGGDVRRVEERMDVTQGKLSMGFTTGCTAGEAEYPALLVLNTVFGGGITSKLFTKVREELSLCYYAMSSIEKNKGVMIVSSGVE
;
A
#
# COMPACT_ATOMS: atom_id res chain seq x y z
N MET A 1 13.68 -19.04 10.42
CA MET A 1 12.76 -19.02 11.59
C MET A 1 12.04 -17.67 11.57
N GLU A 2 10.75 -17.63 11.87
CA GLU A 2 9.97 -16.37 11.97
C GLU A 2 9.79 -16.02 13.44
N LYS A 3 10.01 -14.75 13.78
CA LYS A 3 9.73 -14.18 15.11
C LYS A 3 8.96 -12.87 14.97
N ARG A 4 7.98 -12.68 15.85
CA ARG A 4 7.21 -11.44 15.98
C ARG A 4 7.39 -10.87 17.37
N MET A 5 7.71 -9.56 17.45
CA MET A 5 7.95 -8.88 18.73
C MET A 5 7.60 -7.40 18.67
N GLU A 6 7.12 -6.85 19.75
CA GLU A 6 6.92 -5.40 19.92
C GLU A 6 8.25 -4.74 20.28
N LEU A 7 8.62 -3.69 19.54
CA LEU A 7 9.85 -2.92 19.78
C LEU A 7 9.61 -1.66 20.60
N LEU A 8 8.54 -0.95 20.30
CA LEU A 8 8.05 0.27 20.93
C LEU A 8 6.53 0.20 21.01
N PRO A 9 5.84 1.02 21.81
CA PRO A 9 4.37 1.03 21.85
C PRO A 9 3.76 1.16 20.43
N GLY A 10 2.98 0.14 20.02
CA GLY A 10 2.34 0.08 18.70
C GLY A 10 3.28 -0.12 17.52
N VAL A 11 4.55 -0.49 17.75
CA VAL A 11 5.54 -0.82 16.70
C VAL A 11 5.94 -2.27 16.83
N THR A 12 5.56 -3.08 15.86
CA THR A 12 5.81 -4.53 15.86
C THR A 12 6.76 -4.92 14.73
N LEU A 13 7.77 -5.72 15.05
CA LEU A 13 8.68 -6.34 14.09
C LEU A 13 8.25 -7.78 13.82
N THR A 14 8.16 -8.14 12.55
CA THR A 14 8.16 -9.52 12.07
C THR A 14 9.48 -9.77 11.36
N ALA A 15 10.33 -10.62 11.92
CA ALA A 15 11.64 -10.98 11.36
C ALA A 15 11.64 -12.43 10.89
N VAL A 16 12.05 -12.64 9.65
CA VAL A 16 12.22 -13.96 9.03
C VAL A 16 13.72 -14.19 8.78
N GLN A 17 14.36 -14.96 9.64
CA GLN A 17 15.75 -15.31 9.45
C GLN A 17 15.90 -16.44 8.43
N THR A 18 16.69 -16.18 7.37
CA THR A 18 16.95 -17.15 6.30
C THR A 18 18.27 -16.86 5.58
N GLU A 19 18.98 -17.92 5.17
CA GLU A 19 20.19 -17.84 4.34
C GLU A 19 19.91 -18.08 2.85
N LYS A 20 18.63 -18.24 2.49
CA LYS A 20 18.20 -18.66 1.16
C LYS A 20 18.49 -17.61 0.07
N PHE A 21 18.59 -16.34 0.45
CA PHE A 21 18.74 -15.23 -0.46
C PHE A 21 20.09 -14.52 -0.26
N LYS A 22 20.54 -13.86 -1.32
CA LYS A 22 21.75 -13.02 -1.31
C LYS A 22 21.49 -11.60 -0.82
N THR A 23 20.23 -11.20 -0.86
CA THR A 23 19.74 -9.88 -0.42
C THR A 23 18.83 -10.02 0.79
N GLY A 24 18.94 -9.09 1.71
CA GLY A 24 17.96 -8.83 2.73
C GLY A 24 16.91 -7.84 2.24
N CYS A 25 15.70 -7.95 2.77
CA CYS A 25 14.67 -6.93 2.55
C CYS A 25 14.11 -6.42 3.88
N PHE A 26 13.74 -5.15 3.88
CA PHE A 26 13.12 -4.48 5.01
C PHE A 26 11.93 -3.66 4.55
N SER A 27 10.89 -3.55 5.37
CA SER A 27 9.85 -2.55 5.18
C SER A 27 9.33 -1.99 6.50
N ILE A 28 8.96 -0.72 6.48
CA ILE A 28 8.22 -0.05 7.53
C ILE A 28 6.88 0.41 6.97
N ASN A 29 5.80 0.03 7.64
CA ASN A 29 4.44 0.32 7.19
C ASN A 29 3.64 0.95 8.33
N PHE A 30 3.06 2.11 8.06
CA PHE A 30 2.15 2.84 8.93
C PHE A 30 0.72 2.49 8.55
N PHE A 31 -0.05 1.97 9.48
CA PHE A 31 -1.43 1.54 9.29
C PHE A 31 -2.37 2.60 9.84
N ARG A 32 -3.24 3.13 8.99
CA ARG A 32 -4.25 4.11 9.35
C ARG A 32 -5.63 3.71 8.83
N PRO A 33 -6.71 4.08 9.52
CA PRO A 33 -8.04 4.01 8.92
C PRO A 33 -8.04 4.80 7.60
N LEU A 34 -8.68 4.24 6.59
CA LEU A 34 -8.81 4.90 5.30
C LEU A 34 -9.86 6.02 5.40
N ARG A 35 -9.41 7.25 5.46
CA ARG A 35 -10.24 8.47 5.51
C ARG A 35 -9.98 9.30 4.27
N ARG A 36 -11.04 9.83 3.64
CA ARG A 36 -10.91 10.60 2.41
C ARG A 36 -10.01 11.82 2.60
N GLU A 37 -10.22 12.55 3.69
CA GLU A 37 -9.50 13.78 4.03
C GLU A 37 -7.99 13.57 4.28
N GLU A 38 -7.57 12.34 4.59
CA GLU A 38 -6.17 12.01 4.87
C GLU A 38 -5.50 11.22 3.73
N ALA A 39 -6.28 10.56 2.87
CA ALA A 39 -5.77 9.54 1.96
C ALA A 39 -4.71 10.06 0.98
N ALA A 40 -4.92 11.23 0.38
CA ALA A 40 -3.96 11.85 -0.53
C ALA A 40 -2.70 12.31 0.20
N MET A 41 -2.82 12.95 1.36
CA MET A 41 -1.68 13.35 2.18
C MET A 41 -0.85 12.14 2.65
N ASN A 42 -1.51 11.10 3.16
CA ASN A 42 -0.81 9.88 3.57
C ASN A 42 -0.07 9.20 2.42
N ALA A 43 -0.64 9.22 1.20
CA ALA A 43 0.03 8.68 0.02
C ALA A 43 1.22 9.55 -0.44
N LEU A 44 1.18 10.85 -0.19
CA LEU A 44 2.21 11.80 -0.60
C LEU A 44 3.43 11.77 0.33
N ILE A 45 3.23 11.59 1.64
CA ILE A 45 4.28 11.64 2.66
C ILE A 45 5.52 10.79 2.29
N PRO A 46 5.42 9.49 1.99
CA PRO A 46 6.61 8.69 1.69
C PRO A 46 7.41 9.21 0.50
N SER A 47 6.73 9.72 -0.53
CA SER A 47 7.39 10.28 -1.72
C SER A 47 8.16 11.56 -1.40
N VAL A 48 7.59 12.44 -0.58
CA VAL A 48 8.26 13.68 -0.15
C VAL A 48 9.46 13.37 0.74
N LEU A 49 9.36 12.39 1.64
CA LEU A 49 10.48 11.96 2.49
C LEU A 49 11.66 11.41 1.67
N LEU A 50 11.40 10.72 0.56
CA LEU A 50 12.43 10.23 -0.37
C LEU A 50 13.01 11.32 -1.27
N ARG A 51 12.64 12.59 -1.12
CA ARG A 51 13.27 13.71 -1.84
C ARG A 51 14.51 14.25 -1.15
N GLY A 52 14.62 14.09 0.18
CA GLY A 52 15.79 14.52 0.93
C GLY A 52 15.59 14.51 2.44
N SER A 53 16.71 14.35 3.13
CA SER A 53 16.87 14.43 4.58
C SER A 53 17.89 15.49 4.95
N GLU A 54 18.17 15.66 6.25
CA GLU A 54 19.21 16.55 6.75
C GLU A 54 20.60 16.14 6.23
N GLY A 55 20.93 14.84 6.22
CA GLY A 55 22.22 14.32 5.76
C GLY A 55 22.29 14.03 4.27
N CYS A 56 21.15 13.73 3.64
CA CYS A 56 21.03 13.52 2.19
C CYS A 56 20.05 14.54 1.59
N PRO A 57 20.49 15.77 1.30
CA PRO A 57 19.60 16.90 1.05
C PRO A 57 18.82 16.85 -0.26
N ASP A 58 19.16 15.97 -1.18
CA ASP A 58 18.50 15.84 -2.48
C ASP A 58 18.58 14.40 -3.04
N LEU A 59 17.90 14.17 -4.18
CA LEU A 59 17.88 12.87 -4.84
C LEU A 59 19.26 12.37 -5.26
N ARG A 60 20.19 13.27 -5.58
CA ARG A 60 21.57 12.93 -5.97
C ARG A 60 22.33 12.37 -4.75
N ALA A 61 22.20 13.02 -3.61
CA ALA A 61 22.80 12.57 -2.35
C ALA A 61 22.20 11.22 -1.90
N ILE A 62 20.87 11.05 -2.04
CA ILE A 62 20.19 9.77 -1.78
C ILE A 62 20.72 8.68 -2.71
N ALA A 63 20.81 8.93 -4.01
CA ALA A 63 21.33 7.97 -4.97
C ALA A 63 22.79 7.58 -4.66
N ALA A 64 23.64 8.55 -4.39
CA ALA A 64 25.03 8.31 -4.00
C ALA A 64 25.12 7.45 -2.72
N ARG A 65 24.26 7.71 -1.72
CA ARG A 65 24.20 6.91 -0.51
C ARG A 65 23.78 5.47 -0.75
N LEU A 66 22.80 5.25 -1.63
CA LEU A 66 22.37 3.90 -2.02
C LEU A 66 23.47 3.16 -2.83
N ASP A 67 24.21 3.86 -3.67
CA ASP A 67 25.36 3.31 -4.40
C ASP A 67 26.49 2.89 -3.44
N GLU A 68 26.79 3.73 -2.42
CA GLU A 68 27.73 3.37 -1.35
C GLU A 68 27.30 2.10 -0.56
N LEU A 69 26.00 1.83 -0.53
CA LEU A 69 25.40 0.64 0.07
C LEU A 69 25.25 -0.52 -0.95
N TYR A 70 26.20 -0.61 -1.89
CA TYR A 70 26.27 -1.65 -2.93
C TYR A 70 25.06 -1.66 -3.88
N GLY A 71 24.55 -0.50 -4.23
CA GLY A 71 23.39 -0.38 -5.10
C GLY A 71 22.10 -0.85 -4.41
N ALA A 72 22.00 -0.62 -3.09
CA ALA A 72 20.76 -0.85 -2.37
C ALA A 72 19.60 -0.04 -2.98
N SER A 73 18.40 -0.53 -2.82
CA SER A 73 17.20 0.19 -3.28
C SER A 73 16.30 0.57 -2.12
N ALA A 74 15.67 1.73 -2.24
CA ALA A 74 14.62 2.18 -1.33
C ALA A 74 13.46 2.75 -2.15
N GLY A 75 12.23 2.48 -1.70
CA GLY A 75 11.03 2.94 -2.40
C GLY A 75 9.84 3.08 -1.48
N THR A 76 8.77 3.67 -2.02
CA THR A 76 7.52 3.89 -1.28
C THR A 76 6.60 2.68 -1.33
N LEU A 77 5.86 2.45 -0.24
CA LEU A 77 4.78 1.48 -0.17
C LEU A 77 3.46 2.23 0.10
N ILE A 78 2.51 2.09 -0.82
CA ILE A 78 1.16 2.63 -0.64
C ILE A 78 0.17 1.54 -1.02
N ARG A 79 -0.52 0.99 -0.03
CA ARG A 79 -1.47 -0.12 -0.19
C ARG A 79 -2.78 0.17 0.50
N LYS A 80 -3.80 -0.58 0.14
CA LYS A 80 -5.11 -0.62 0.79
C LYS A 80 -5.50 -2.06 1.06
N LYS A 81 -5.93 -2.33 2.29
CA LYS A 81 -6.52 -3.62 2.69
C LYS A 81 -7.84 -3.34 3.42
N GLY A 82 -8.95 -3.67 2.77
CA GLY A 82 -10.24 -3.26 3.31
C GLY A 82 -10.29 -1.75 3.52
N GLU A 83 -10.61 -1.32 4.72
CA GLU A 83 -10.72 0.09 5.13
C GLU A 83 -9.44 0.61 5.82
N VAL A 84 -8.31 -0.05 5.56
CA VAL A 84 -7.01 0.35 6.09
C VAL A 84 -6.10 0.81 4.95
N GLN A 85 -5.57 2.01 5.07
CA GLN A 85 -4.48 2.51 4.24
C GLN A 85 -3.14 2.17 4.91
N MET A 86 -2.21 1.68 4.11
CA MET A 86 -0.86 1.36 4.52
C MET A 86 0.11 2.20 3.70
N THR A 87 0.93 2.98 4.36
CA THR A 87 1.96 3.80 3.71
C THR A 87 3.30 3.62 4.41
N GLY A 88 4.39 3.76 3.68
CA GLY A 88 5.72 3.58 4.24
C GLY A 88 6.80 3.37 3.21
N PHE A 89 7.85 2.66 3.60
CA PHE A 89 9.03 2.40 2.79
C PHE A 89 9.34 0.91 2.71
N TYR A 90 10.00 0.52 1.63
CA TYR A 90 10.72 -0.74 1.55
C TYR A 90 12.17 -0.49 1.16
N ALA A 91 13.03 -1.45 1.46
CA ALA A 91 14.42 -1.47 1.04
C ALA A 91 14.87 -2.89 0.75
N ASP A 92 15.70 -3.03 -0.29
CA ASP A 92 16.42 -4.25 -0.61
C ASP A 92 17.91 -3.93 -0.65
N PHE A 93 18.71 -4.78 -0.02
CA PHE A 93 20.16 -4.56 0.14
C PHE A 93 20.90 -5.89 0.13
N ILE A 94 22.19 -5.87 -0.22
CA ILE A 94 23.04 -7.05 -0.14
C ILE A 94 23.29 -7.44 1.33
N GLU A 95 23.38 -8.73 1.61
CA GLU A 95 23.71 -9.22 2.96
C GLU A 95 25.17 -8.92 3.33
N ASP A 96 25.42 -8.49 4.57
CA ASP A 96 26.75 -8.14 5.10
C ASP A 96 27.82 -9.22 4.78
N ALA A 97 27.44 -10.49 4.93
CA ALA A 97 28.35 -11.61 4.68
C ALA A 97 28.80 -11.74 3.22
N LEU A 98 28.11 -11.13 2.29
CA LEU A 98 28.42 -11.13 0.86
C LEU A 98 29.09 -9.83 0.41
N ALA A 99 28.80 -8.72 1.06
CA ALA A 99 29.48 -7.45 0.85
C ALA A 99 30.91 -7.45 1.44
N GLY A 100 31.15 -8.25 2.49
CA GLY A 100 32.40 -8.25 3.23
C GLY A 100 32.51 -7.14 4.26
N GLU A 101 31.49 -6.31 4.40
CA GLU A 101 31.39 -5.22 5.36
C GLU A 101 29.93 -4.98 5.79
N PRO A 102 29.68 -4.21 6.87
CA PRO A 102 28.32 -3.92 7.32
C PRO A 102 27.52 -3.10 6.30
N VAL A 103 26.39 -3.62 5.83
CA VAL A 103 25.43 -2.94 4.96
C VAL A 103 24.08 -2.74 5.68
N PHE A 104 23.62 -3.74 6.44
CA PHE A 104 22.34 -3.70 7.13
C PHE A 104 22.21 -2.51 8.08
N ALA A 105 23.17 -2.32 8.99
CA ALA A 105 23.08 -1.26 9.99
C ALA A 105 23.13 0.14 9.35
N PRO A 106 24.06 0.46 8.42
CA PRO A 106 24.03 1.72 7.68
C PRO A 106 22.75 1.94 6.86
N MET A 107 22.16 0.88 6.29
CA MET A 107 20.89 0.96 5.56
C MET A 107 19.73 1.31 6.50
N MET A 108 19.66 0.70 7.68
CA MET A 108 18.64 1.04 8.67
C MET A 108 18.80 2.46 9.21
N ASP A 109 20.03 2.92 9.41
CA ASP A 109 20.33 4.30 9.83
C ASP A 109 19.88 5.30 8.76
N PHE A 110 20.16 5.03 7.49
CA PHE A 110 19.72 5.84 6.36
C PHE A 110 18.19 5.93 6.26
N LEU A 111 17.48 4.79 6.38
CA LEU A 111 16.02 4.80 6.36
C LEU A 111 15.42 5.52 7.58
N GLY A 112 16.05 5.36 8.74
CA GLY A 112 15.66 6.09 9.94
C GLY A 112 15.85 7.59 9.80
N GLU A 113 16.92 8.04 9.15
CA GLU A 113 17.18 9.44 8.85
C GLU A 113 16.13 10.01 7.88
N LEU A 114 15.85 9.32 6.77
CA LEU A 114 14.79 9.72 5.84
C LEU A 114 13.43 9.83 6.52
N LEU A 115 13.15 8.93 7.46
CA LEU A 115 11.88 8.90 8.17
C LEU A 115 11.78 9.99 9.25
N LEU A 116 12.82 10.22 10.04
CA LEU A 116 12.75 11.02 11.29
C LEU A 116 13.40 12.40 11.17
N ARG A 117 14.24 12.59 10.15
CA ARG A 117 14.98 13.84 9.91
C ARG A 117 14.82 14.34 8.48
N PRO A 118 13.56 14.54 8.03
CA PRO A 118 13.32 15.05 6.69
C PRO A 118 13.90 16.45 6.56
N ARG A 119 14.29 16.83 5.35
CA ARG A 119 14.71 18.20 5.07
C ARG A 119 13.52 19.14 5.19
N LEU A 120 13.65 20.12 6.07
CA LEU A 120 12.60 21.11 6.36
C LEU A 120 13.10 22.52 6.04
N GLU A 121 12.15 23.40 5.75
CA GLU A 121 12.33 24.84 5.63
C GLU A 121 11.22 25.54 6.42
N ASN A 122 11.61 26.50 7.28
CA ASN A 122 10.65 27.24 8.14
C ASN A 122 9.71 26.34 8.98
N GLY A 123 10.17 25.14 9.36
CA GLY A 123 9.39 24.19 10.17
C GLY A 123 8.34 23.38 9.39
N ALA A 124 8.40 23.38 8.05
CA ALA A 124 7.55 22.59 7.16
C ALA A 124 8.39 21.85 6.11
N PHE A 125 7.77 20.97 5.32
CA PHE A 125 8.43 20.38 4.16
C PHE A 125 8.78 21.44 3.12
N LEU A 126 9.86 21.24 2.35
CA LEU A 126 10.20 22.15 1.25
C LEU A 126 9.07 22.20 0.22
N ALA A 127 8.62 23.42 -0.08
CA ALA A 127 7.53 23.63 -1.04
C ALA A 127 7.82 23.00 -2.42
N GLU A 128 9.07 23.11 -2.89
CA GLU A 128 9.50 22.49 -4.15
C GLU A 128 9.29 20.97 -4.16
N TYR A 129 9.60 20.28 -3.05
CA TYR A 129 9.41 18.83 -2.94
C TYR A 129 7.94 18.46 -2.92
N VAL A 130 7.16 19.18 -2.12
CA VAL A 130 5.72 18.95 -2.02
C VAL A 130 5.05 19.17 -3.38
N GLU A 131 5.30 20.28 -4.06
CA GLU A 131 4.70 20.59 -5.36
C GLU A 131 5.14 19.61 -6.46
N SER A 132 6.39 19.16 -6.44
CA SER A 132 6.85 18.13 -7.38
C SER A 132 6.12 16.80 -7.17
N GLU A 133 6.00 16.35 -5.93
CA GLU A 133 5.34 15.07 -5.64
C GLU A 133 3.80 15.16 -5.75
N LYS A 134 3.18 16.32 -5.52
CA LYS A 134 1.76 16.59 -5.85
C LYS A 134 1.50 16.35 -7.34
N ARG A 135 2.34 16.89 -8.22
CA ARG A 135 2.21 16.64 -9.67
C ARG A 135 2.34 15.16 -10.01
N ASN A 136 3.30 14.46 -9.39
CA ASN A 136 3.49 13.02 -9.60
C ASN A 136 2.26 12.23 -9.13
N LEU A 137 1.74 12.55 -7.95
CA LEU A 137 0.54 11.91 -7.39
C LEU A 137 -0.70 12.19 -8.25
N ALA A 138 -0.91 13.45 -8.67
CA ALA A 138 -2.01 13.83 -9.56
C ALA A 138 -1.95 13.06 -10.89
N ASN A 139 -0.76 12.95 -11.50
CA ASN A 139 -0.55 12.17 -12.72
C ASN A 139 -0.83 10.68 -12.50
N ALA A 140 -0.40 10.11 -11.37
CA ALA A 140 -0.66 8.72 -11.02
C ALA A 140 -2.17 8.46 -10.79
N ILE A 141 -2.90 9.40 -10.22
CA ILE A 141 -4.36 9.33 -10.06
C ILE A 141 -5.05 9.45 -11.42
N ALA A 142 -4.70 10.44 -12.22
CA ALA A 142 -5.28 10.67 -13.55
C ALA A 142 -5.02 9.49 -14.50
N SER A 143 -3.83 8.90 -14.45
CA SER A 143 -3.45 7.76 -15.32
C SER A 143 -4.21 6.46 -15.02
N ARG A 144 -4.95 6.36 -13.91
CA ARG A 144 -5.78 5.17 -13.60
C ARG A 144 -6.76 4.83 -14.72
N VAL A 145 -7.27 5.85 -15.41
CA VAL A 145 -8.19 5.67 -16.53
C VAL A 145 -7.55 4.90 -17.71
N ASN A 146 -6.22 4.86 -17.82
CA ASN A 146 -5.53 4.18 -18.89
C ASN A 146 -5.64 2.64 -18.80
N ASP A 147 -5.68 2.09 -17.58
CA ASP A 147 -6.07 0.70 -17.35
C ASP A 147 -7.59 0.60 -17.17
N LYS A 148 -8.30 0.43 -18.28
CA LYS A 148 -9.77 0.40 -18.33
C LYS A 148 -10.37 -0.69 -17.43
N ARG A 149 -9.68 -1.81 -17.26
CA ARG A 149 -10.15 -2.90 -16.37
C ARG A 149 -10.08 -2.50 -14.92
N THR A 150 -8.91 -2.01 -14.47
CA THR A 150 -8.73 -1.52 -13.11
C THR A 150 -9.63 -0.33 -12.82
N TYR A 151 -9.81 0.56 -13.80
CA TYR A 151 -10.72 1.70 -13.71
C TYR A 151 -12.17 1.26 -13.49
N ALA A 152 -12.71 0.35 -14.34
CA ALA A 152 -14.07 -0.15 -14.21
C ALA A 152 -14.31 -0.84 -12.86
N THR A 153 -13.34 -1.62 -12.38
CA THR A 153 -13.39 -2.23 -11.03
C THR A 153 -13.39 -1.17 -9.93
N GLY A 154 -12.61 -0.09 -10.08
CA GLY A 154 -12.61 1.05 -9.17
C GLY A 154 -13.96 1.75 -9.10
N GLN A 155 -14.60 1.99 -10.25
CA GLN A 155 -15.95 2.58 -10.32
C GLN A 155 -17.02 1.67 -9.69
N LEU A 156 -16.91 0.36 -9.91
CA LEU A 156 -17.76 -0.61 -9.22
C LEU A 156 -17.64 -0.47 -7.70
N VAL A 157 -16.41 -0.44 -7.16
CA VAL A 157 -16.17 -0.33 -5.71
C VAL A 157 -16.73 0.98 -5.18
N LYS A 158 -16.52 2.10 -5.88
CA LYS A 158 -17.11 3.41 -5.51
C LYS A 158 -18.64 3.35 -5.45
N THR A 159 -19.28 2.71 -6.43
CA THR A 159 -20.74 2.60 -6.51
C THR A 159 -21.29 1.63 -5.46
N MET A 160 -20.69 0.46 -5.34
CA MET A 160 -21.16 -0.62 -4.45
C MET A 160 -20.96 -0.25 -2.99
N CYS A 161 -19.84 0.37 -2.66
CA CYS A 161 -19.44 0.70 -1.29
C CYS A 161 -19.62 2.20 -0.98
N ALA A 162 -20.47 2.91 -1.72
CA ALA A 162 -20.74 4.33 -1.49
C ALA A 162 -21.11 4.60 -0.03
N GLY A 163 -20.45 5.60 0.57
CA GLY A 163 -20.62 5.93 1.99
C GLY A 163 -19.74 5.13 2.96
N ALA A 164 -19.09 4.05 2.51
CA ALA A 164 -18.10 3.33 3.32
C ALA A 164 -16.67 3.83 3.02
N ALA A 165 -15.80 3.79 4.00
CA ALA A 165 -14.39 4.16 3.83
C ALA A 165 -13.71 3.32 2.73
N TYR A 166 -14.16 2.09 2.50
CA TYR A 166 -13.65 1.24 1.43
C TYR A 166 -13.84 1.83 0.01
N ALA A 167 -14.79 2.74 -0.20
CA ALA A 167 -14.94 3.43 -1.48
C ALA A 167 -13.77 4.38 -1.79
N VAL A 168 -13.05 4.86 -0.77
CA VAL A 168 -11.92 5.78 -0.92
C VAL A 168 -10.74 5.07 -1.59
N PRO A 169 -10.18 5.61 -2.69
CA PRO A 169 -8.99 5.04 -3.32
C PRO A 169 -7.74 5.18 -2.44
N ARG A 170 -6.79 4.25 -2.59
CA ARG A 170 -5.55 4.25 -1.81
C ARG A 170 -4.66 5.50 -1.96
N LEU A 171 -4.77 6.20 -3.07
CA LEU A 171 -4.03 7.43 -3.37
C LEU A 171 -4.85 8.70 -3.12
N GLY A 172 -6.08 8.59 -2.60
CA GLY A 172 -7.04 9.68 -2.56
C GLY A 172 -7.67 9.97 -3.93
N GLU A 173 -8.37 11.07 -4.03
CA GLU A 173 -8.97 11.59 -5.26
C GLU A 173 -8.16 12.77 -5.77
N LEU A 174 -8.28 13.08 -7.07
CA LEU A 174 -7.50 14.15 -7.72
C LEU A 174 -7.79 15.53 -7.08
N GLU A 175 -9.04 15.80 -6.75
CA GLU A 175 -9.48 17.05 -6.11
C GLU A 175 -8.90 17.25 -4.69
N ASP A 176 -8.52 16.17 -4.02
CA ASP A 176 -7.95 16.22 -2.67
C ASP A 176 -6.43 16.53 -2.69
N VAL A 177 -5.77 16.51 -3.86
CA VAL A 177 -4.32 16.73 -3.99
C VAL A 177 -3.98 18.23 -4.03
N GLU A 178 -4.73 19.02 -4.80
CA GLU A 178 -4.45 20.45 -5.03
C GLU A 178 -4.39 21.26 -3.71
N PRO A 179 -5.29 21.06 -2.74
CA PRO A 179 -5.28 21.85 -1.50
C PRO A 179 -4.14 21.53 -0.53
N ILE A 180 -3.31 20.49 -0.80
CA ILE A 180 -2.25 20.09 0.12
C ILE A 180 -1.16 21.15 0.16
N THR A 181 -0.88 21.69 1.35
CA THR A 181 0.24 22.63 1.61
C THR A 181 1.40 21.95 2.31
N PRO A 182 2.63 22.51 2.23
CA PRO A 182 3.80 21.99 2.96
C PRO A 182 3.58 21.85 4.46
N GLU A 183 2.94 22.84 5.09
CA GLU A 183 2.62 22.86 6.52
C GLU A 183 1.59 21.81 6.89
N GLY A 184 0.49 21.72 6.09
CA GLY A 184 -0.56 20.74 6.28
C GLY A 184 -0.04 19.31 6.14
N LEU A 185 0.81 19.08 5.13
CA LEU A 185 1.45 17.78 4.92
C LEU A 185 2.42 17.42 6.06
N TYR A 186 3.18 18.39 6.56
CA TYR A 186 4.07 18.16 7.70
C TYR A 186 3.30 17.86 8.98
N ALA A 187 2.20 18.56 9.23
CA ALA A 187 1.32 18.25 10.36
C ALA A 187 0.75 16.83 10.26
N GLN A 188 0.29 16.42 9.07
CA GLN A 188 -0.19 15.07 8.83
C GLN A 188 0.92 14.01 9.00
N TYR A 189 2.13 14.29 8.51
CA TYR A 189 3.29 13.41 8.72
C TYR A 189 3.56 13.19 10.22
N ARG A 190 3.58 14.24 11.04
CA ARG A 190 3.75 14.09 12.50
C ARG A 190 2.64 13.26 13.13
N LYS A 191 1.41 13.45 12.69
CA LYS A 191 0.25 12.65 13.12
C LYS A 191 0.43 11.18 12.74
N VAL A 192 0.85 10.90 11.51
CA VAL A 192 1.12 9.53 11.03
C VAL A 192 2.18 8.85 11.90
N LEU A 193 3.29 9.51 12.18
CA LEU A 193 4.34 8.95 13.04
C LEU A 193 3.85 8.65 14.47
N ALA A 194 3.06 9.54 15.04
CA ALA A 194 2.63 9.43 16.44
C ALA A 194 1.49 8.43 16.64
N GLU A 195 0.48 8.44 15.77
CA GLU A 195 -0.81 7.77 16.00
C GLU A 195 -1.00 6.46 15.23
N SER A 196 -0.16 6.16 14.22
CA SER A 196 -0.31 4.93 13.45
C SER A 196 0.18 3.70 14.22
N ARG A 197 -0.46 2.56 14.00
CA ARG A 197 0.19 1.27 14.23
C ARG A 197 1.27 1.06 13.17
N VAL A 198 2.43 0.56 13.58
CA VAL A 198 3.58 0.37 12.70
C VAL A 198 3.96 -1.11 12.67
N GLU A 199 4.02 -1.65 11.46
CA GLU A 199 4.54 -3.00 11.21
C GLU A 199 5.86 -2.90 10.45
N LEU A 200 6.89 -3.45 11.05
CA LEU A 200 8.21 -3.62 10.48
C LEU A 200 8.32 -5.07 9.99
N PHE A 201 8.83 -5.25 8.81
CA PHE A 201 9.13 -6.58 8.28
C PHE A 201 10.60 -6.63 7.86
N TYR A 202 11.28 -7.68 8.28
CA TYR A 202 12.64 -8.00 7.86
C TYR A 202 12.71 -9.44 7.39
N MET A 203 13.41 -9.67 6.30
CA MET A 203 13.83 -11.01 5.87
C MET A 203 15.29 -10.96 5.43
N GLY A 204 16.13 -11.82 6.01
CA GLY A 204 17.55 -11.87 5.73
C GLY A 204 18.29 -12.80 6.69
N ARG A 205 19.61 -12.66 6.74
CA ARG A 205 20.49 -13.58 7.50
C ARG A 205 20.61 -13.23 8.98
N LYS A 206 20.35 -11.97 9.38
CA LYS A 206 20.49 -11.57 10.78
C LYS A 206 19.45 -12.22 11.67
N SER A 207 19.82 -12.43 12.93
CA SER A 207 18.87 -12.88 13.95
C SER A 207 17.78 -11.83 14.20
N ALA A 208 16.63 -12.27 14.67
CA ALA A 208 15.55 -11.36 15.01
C ALA A 208 15.94 -10.39 16.15
N GLU A 209 16.81 -10.83 17.04
CA GLU A 209 17.36 -10.08 18.16
C GLU A 209 18.26 -8.93 17.69
N ASP A 210 19.21 -9.20 16.79
CA ASP A 210 20.12 -8.20 16.23
C ASP A 210 19.34 -7.15 15.44
N VAL A 211 18.36 -7.59 14.65
CA VAL A 211 17.47 -6.68 13.92
C VAL A 211 16.66 -5.80 14.86
N ALA A 212 16.12 -6.38 15.94
CA ALA A 212 15.34 -5.65 16.92
C ALA A 212 16.19 -4.61 17.69
N GLU A 213 17.43 -4.96 18.05
CA GLU A 213 18.35 -4.03 18.72
C GLU A 213 18.67 -2.82 17.82
N GLN A 214 19.04 -3.09 16.57
CA GLN A 214 19.32 -2.03 15.59
C GLN A 214 18.11 -1.12 15.37
N LEU A 215 16.92 -1.70 15.19
CA LEU A 215 15.70 -0.93 14.94
C LEU A 215 15.23 -0.13 16.16
N ARG A 216 15.41 -0.65 17.39
CA ARG A 216 15.15 0.15 18.62
C ARG A 216 16.07 1.37 18.69
N ARG A 217 17.33 1.22 18.29
CA ARG A 217 18.29 2.35 18.24
C ARG A 217 17.86 3.39 17.22
N VAL A 218 17.53 2.96 16.00
CA VAL A 218 17.12 3.83 14.89
C VAL A 218 15.82 4.56 15.19
N LEU A 219 14.83 3.85 15.75
CA LEU A 219 13.49 4.37 15.99
C LEU A 219 13.28 4.94 17.39
N ARG A 220 14.34 5.12 18.20
CA ARG A 220 14.21 5.60 19.59
C ARG A 220 13.52 6.98 19.69
N GLU A 221 13.65 7.82 18.68
CA GLU A 221 13.06 9.16 18.61
C GLU A 221 11.70 9.19 17.91
N LEU A 222 11.19 8.02 17.47
CA LEU A 222 9.87 7.92 16.85
C LEU A 222 8.80 8.36 17.85
N PRO A 223 8.05 9.45 17.56
CA PRO A 223 7.03 9.92 18.47
C PRO A 223 5.89 8.89 18.55
N ARG A 224 5.44 8.58 19.79
CA ARG A 224 4.34 7.64 19.99
C ARG A 224 3.28 8.27 20.87
N ALA A 225 2.03 8.28 20.39
CA ALA A 225 0.87 8.70 21.19
C ALA A 225 0.50 7.64 22.25
N ALA A 226 -0.25 8.03 23.24
CA ALA A 226 -0.75 7.12 24.27
C ALA A 226 -1.80 6.12 23.72
N ALA A 227 -2.48 6.49 22.62
CA ALA A 227 -3.44 5.64 21.92
C ALA A 227 -3.18 5.70 20.43
N PHE A 228 -3.47 4.60 19.75
CA PHE A 228 -3.32 4.47 18.30
C PHE A 228 -4.69 4.37 17.62
N ASP A 229 -4.78 4.89 16.40
CA ASP A 229 -5.99 4.71 15.60
C ASP A 229 -6.38 3.23 15.52
N ALA A 230 -7.64 2.95 15.75
CA ALA A 230 -8.16 1.61 15.53
C ALA A 230 -8.18 1.31 14.03
N VAL A 231 -7.51 0.24 13.65
CA VAL A 231 -7.51 -0.25 12.26
C VAL A 231 -8.35 -1.51 12.17
N GLY A 232 -9.26 -1.53 11.22
CA GLY A 232 -10.15 -2.66 11.01
C GLY A 232 -10.91 -2.49 9.71
N THR A 233 -11.65 -3.50 9.33
CA THR A 233 -12.54 -3.44 8.18
C THR A 233 -13.89 -4.04 8.54
N GLU A 234 -14.95 -3.45 7.98
CA GLU A 234 -16.29 -3.95 8.14
C GLU A 234 -16.71 -4.74 6.90
N LYS A 235 -17.46 -5.82 7.13
CA LYS A 235 -18.09 -6.57 6.05
C LYS A 235 -19.05 -5.68 5.29
N GLN A 236 -19.02 -5.74 3.96
CA GLN A 236 -20.00 -5.06 3.13
C GLN A 236 -21.39 -5.66 3.38
N ARG A 237 -22.33 -4.81 3.78
CA ARG A 237 -23.73 -5.21 3.96
C ARG A 237 -24.40 -5.45 2.61
N ALA A 238 -25.28 -6.43 2.55
CA ALA A 238 -26.14 -6.60 1.39
C ALA A 238 -26.97 -5.31 1.18
N GLY A 239 -26.93 -4.79 -0.03
CA GLY A 239 -27.70 -3.61 -0.41
C GLY A 239 -29.12 -3.97 -0.85
N GLY A 240 -29.93 -2.93 -1.08
CA GLY A 240 -31.26 -3.06 -1.68
C GLY A 240 -31.19 -3.31 -3.20
N ASP A 241 -31.65 -2.34 -3.98
CA ASP A 241 -31.76 -2.47 -5.44
C ASP A 241 -30.39 -2.54 -6.15
N VAL A 242 -30.39 -3.21 -7.30
CA VAL A 242 -29.22 -3.28 -8.17
C VAL A 242 -28.92 -1.89 -8.75
N ARG A 243 -27.72 -1.40 -8.47
CA ARG A 243 -27.23 -0.14 -9.02
C ARG A 243 -26.47 -0.38 -10.32
N ARG A 244 -26.78 0.39 -11.34
CA ARG A 244 -26.12 0.37 -12.65
C ARG A 244 -25.50 1.73 -12.92
N VAL A 245 -24.24 1.73 -13.36
CA VAL A 245 -23.52 2.92 -13.81
C VAL A 245 -22.94 2.59 -15.18
N GLU A 246 -23.14 3.48 -16.14
CA GLU A 246 -22.56 3.38 -17.48
C GLU A 246 -21.73 4.64 -17.74
N GLU A 247 -20.52 4.45 -18.21
CA GLU A 247 -19.62 5.51 -18.61
C GLU A 247 -19.15 5.24 -20.04
N ARG A 248 -19.33 6.20 -20.93
CA ARG A 248 -18.94 6.10 -22.34
C ARG A 248 -17.57 6.69 -22.54
N MET A 249 -16.70 5.91 -23.18
CA MET A 249 -15.34 6.29 -23.51
C MET A 249 -15.01 5.88 -24.95
N ASP A 250 -14.06 6.57 -25.55
CA ASP A 250 -13.49 6.16 -26.83
C ASP A 250 -12.54 4.97 -26.62
N VAL A 251 -13.09 3.77 -26.72
CA VAL A 251 -12.37 2.50 -26.49
C VAL A 251 -12.87 1.43 -27.47
N THR A 252 -11.98 0.54 -27.85
CA THR A 252 -12.31 -0.59 -28.76
C THR A 252 -13.04 -1.73 -28.05
N GLN A 253 -13.00 -1.78 -26.70
CA GLN A 253 -13.62 -2.84 -25.91
C GLN A 253 -14.33 -2.27 -24.70
N GLY A 254 -15.57 -2.67 -24.51
CA GLY A 254 -16.32 -2.43 -23.27
C GLY A 254 -15.67 -3.17 -22.10
N LYS A 255 -15.80 -2.61 -20.90
CA LYS A 255 -15.39 -3.26 -19.64
C LYS A 255 -16.61 -3.36 -18.74
N LEU A 256 -16.97 -4.60 -18.40
CA LEU A 256 -18.04 -4.90 -17.47
C LEU A 256 -17.46 -5.31 -16.13
N SER A 257 -17.93 -4.68 -15.05
CA SER A 257 -17.65 -5.11 -13.68
C SER A 257 -18.93 -5.24 -12.89
N MET A 258 -19.11 -6.37 -12.21
CA MET A 258 -20.26 -6.66 -11.36
C MET A 258 -19.78 -7.02 -9.95
N GLY A 259 -20.45 -6.50 -8.92
CA GLY A 259 -20.13 -6.75 -7.52
C GLY A 259 -21.27 -7.48 -6.80
N PHE A 260 -20.90 -8.45 -5.99
CA PHE A 260 -21.81 -9.24 -5.18
C PHE A 260 -21.34 -9.29 -3.74
N THR A 261 -22.24 -9.11 -2.79
CA THR A 261 -21.94 -9.36 -1.37
C THR A 261 -21.95 -10.85 -1.12
N THR A 262 -20.89 -11.39 -0.54
CA THR A 262 -20.80 -12.83 -0.23
C THR A 262 -21.25 -13.15 1.19
N GLY A 263 -21.34 -12.13 2.05
CA GLY A 263 -21.62 -12.33 3.47
C GLY A 263 -20.49 -13.00 4.26
N CYS A 264 -19.32 -13.27 3.62
CA CYS A 264 -18.23 -14.03 4.21
C CYS A 264 -16.89 -13.30 4.02
N THR A 265 -16.07 -13.22 5.07
CA THR A 265 -14.71 -12.64 5.08
C THR A 265 -13.68 -13.70 5.47
N ALA A 266 -12.40 -13.39 5.29
CA ALA A 266 -11.29 -14.33 5.50
C ALA A 266 -11.19 -14.94 6.92
N GLY A 267 -11.82 -14.32 7.93
CA GLY A 267 -11.82 -14.81 9.32
C GLY A 267 -12.95 -15.79 9.64
N GLU A 268 -13.85 -16.09 8.69
CA GLU A 268 -15.04 -16.89 8.93
C GLU A 268 -14.85 -18.34 8.46
N ALA A 269 -15.57 -19.27 9.09
CA ALA A 269 -15.43 -20.71 8.83
C ALA A 269 -15.79 -21.11 7.40
N GLU A 270 -16.70 -20.37 6.76
CA GLU A 270 -17.17 -20.59 5.39
C GLU A 270 -16.20 -20.06 4.33
N TYR A 271 -15.18 -19.29 4.71
CA TYR A 271 -14.28 -18.68 3.74
C TYR A 271 -13.54 -19.69 2.83
N PRO A 272 -13.05 -20.85 3.30
CA PRO A 272 -12.49 -21.87 2.42
C PRO A 272 -13.47 -22.37 1.34
N ALA A 273 -14.75 -22.54 1.70
CA ALA A 273 -15.78 -22.93 0.73
C ALA A 273 -16.01 -21.82 -0.31
N LEU A 274 -15.99 -20.54 0.12
CA LEU A 274 -16.08 -19.40 -0.79
C LEU A 274 -14.89 -19.34 -1.78
N LEU A 275 -13.68 -19.69 -1.35
CA LEU A 275 -12.51 -19.79 -2.24
C LEU A 275 -12.70 -20.89 -3.30
N VAL A 276 -13.21 -22.06 -2.91
CA VAL A 276 -13.52 -23.14 -3.84
C VAL A 276 -14.61 -22.70 -4.82
N LEU A 277 -15.69 -22.09 -4.33
CA LEU A 277 -16.75 -21.53 -5.17
C LEU A 277 -16.17 -20.54 -6.20
N ASN A 278 -15.34 -19.60 -5.77
CA ASN A 278 -14.71 -18.62 -6.67
C ASN A 278 -13.85 -19.32 -7.74
N THR A 279 -13.08 -20.33 -7.36
CA THR A 279 -12.23 -21.07 -8.28
C THR A 279 -13.08 -21.78 -9.36
N VAL A 280 -14.15 -22.42 -8.97
CA VAL A 280 -15.10 -23.08 -9.92
C VAL A 280 -15.83 -22.05 -10.79
N PHE A 281 -16.20 -20.90 -10.22
CA PHE A 281 -17.01 -19.90 -10.91
C PHE A 281 -16.21 -19.08 -11.92
N GLY A 282 -15.12 -18.44 -11.50
CA GLY A 282 -14.35 -17.53 -12.37
C GLY A 282 -12.87 -17.35 -11.99
N GLY A 283 -12.33 -18.22 -11.11
CA GLY A 283 -10.97 -18.06 -10.58
C GLY A 283 -9.84 -18.61 -11.46
N GLY A 284 -10.13 -19.19 -12.62
CA GLY A 284 -9.09 -19.76 -13.48
C GLY A 284 -9.61 -20.18 -14.87
N ILE A 285 -8.71 -20.73 -15.68
CA ILE A 285 -8.99 -21.14 -17.09
C ILE A 285 -9.95 -22.33 -17.22
N THR A 286 -10.17 -23.08 -16.15
CA THR A 286 -11.12 -24.18 -16.10
C THR A 286 -12.45 -23.79 -15.47
N SER A 287 -12.59 -22.50 -15.10
CA SER A 287 -13.80 -21.99 -14.45
C SER A 287 -14.99 -21.88 -15.40
N LYS A 288 -16.19 -21.84 -14.82
CA LYS A 288 -17.44 -21.71 -15.60
C LYS A 288 -17.51 -20.43 -16.42
N LEU A 289 -17.05 -19.29 -15.87
CA LEU A 289 -17.00 -18.04 -16.63
C LEU A 289 -16.06 -18.15 -17.82
N PHE A 290 -14.88 -18.74 -17.62
CA PHE A 290 -13.91 -18.89 -18.70
C PHE A 290 -14.46 -19.85 -19.78
N THR A 291 -14.85 -21.06 -19.41
CA THR A 291 -15.27 -22.08 -20.39
C THR A 291 -16.57 -21.70 -21.10
N LYS A 292 -17.56 -21.15 -20.41
CA LYS A 292 -18.86 -20.82 -21.01
C LYS A 292 -18.84 -19.48 -21.75
N VAL A 293 -18.35 -18.42 -21.11
CA VAL A 293 -18.48 -17.06 -21.68
C VAL A 293 -17.38 -16.76 -22.69
N ARG A 294 -16.13 -17.18 -22.41
CA ARG A 294 -15.01 -16.93 -23.30
C ARG A 294 -14.89 -18.00 -24.39
N GLU A 295 -14.84 -19.29 -24.02
CA GLU A 295 -14.55 -20.36 -24.97
C GLU A 295 -15.79 -20.77 -25.81
N GLU A 296 -16.90 -21.11 -25.17
CA GLU A 296 -18.08 -21.60 -25.89
C GLU A 296 -18.85 -20.47 -26.59
N LEU A 297 -19.09 -19.35 -25.90
CA LEU A 297 -19.88 -18.24 -26.45
C LEU A 297 -19.02 -17.19 -27.19
N SER A 298 -17.72 -17.19 -26.99
CA SER A 298 -16.77 -16.26 -27.60
C SER A 298 -17.15 -14.78 -27.42
N LEU A 299 -17.78 -14.43 -26.27
CA LEU A 299 -18.31 -13.09 -26.03
C LEU A 299 -17.27 -12.10 -25.47
N CYS A 300 -16.09 -12.59 -25.07
CA CYS A 300 -15.13 -11.75 -24.37
C CYS A 300 -13.71 -12.30 -24.46
N TYR A 301 -12.72 -11.42 -24.29
CA TYR A 301 -11.31 -11.81 -24.14
C TYR A 301 -10.98 -12.41 -22.80
N TYR A 302 -11.66 -11.93 -21.76
CA TYR A 302 -11.56 -12.50 -20.41
C TYR A 302 -12.90 -12.39 -19.68
N ALA A 303 -13.20 -13.38 -18.87
CA ALA A 303 -14.27 -13.36 -17.88
C ALA A 303 -13.74 -14.04 -16.63
N MET A 304 -13.75 -13.33 -15.50
CA MET A 304 -13.19 -13.84 -14.27
C MET A 304 -13.90 -13.31 -13.03
N SER A 305 -13.74 -14.02 -11.92
CA SER A 305 -14.16 -13.53 -10.60
C SER A 305 -12.99 -13.50 -9.62
N SER A 306 -13.07 -12.57 -8.67
CA SER A 306 -12.14 -12.44 -7.56
C SER A 306 -12.88 -12.10 -6.27
N ILE A 307 -12.30 -12.45 -5.12
CA ILE A 307 -12.87 -12.16 -3.80
C ILE A 307 -12.05 -11.08 -3.13
N GLU A 308 -12.75 -10.00 -2.70
CA GLU A 308 -12.21 -9.05 -1.76
C GLU A 308 -12.47 -9.57 -0.34
N LYS A 309 -11.48 -10.31 0.15
CA LYS A 309 -11.58 -11.12 1.38
C LYS A 309 -11.87 -10.33 2.65
N ASN A 310 -11.45 -9.05 2.69
CA ASN A 310 -11.65 -8.20 3.86
C ASN A 310 -13.04 -7.57 3.89
N LYS A 311 -13.71 -7.48 2.74
CA LYS A 311 -15.04 -6.86 2.61
C LYS A 311 -16.18 -7.86 2.42
N GLY A 312 -15.86 -9.13 2.15
CA GLY A 312 -16.89 -10.12 1.80
C GLY A 312 -17.61 -9.76 0.50
N VAL A 313 -16.83 -9.36 -0.52
CA VAL A 313 -17.33 -8.97 -1.85
C VAL A 313 -16.69 -9.86 -2.90
N MET A 314 -17.50 -10.36 -3.82
CA MET A 314 -17.04 -11.00 -5.07
C MET A 314 -17.17 -9.97 -6.21
N ILE A 315 -16.12 -9.82 -6.98
CA ILE A 315 -16.09 -8.97 -8.17
C ILE A 315 -15.95 -9.85 -9.40
N VAL A 316 -16.87 -9.73 -10.33
CA VAL A 316 -16.80 -10.33 -11.67
C VAL A 316 -16.38 -9.26 -12.65
N SER A 317 -15.42 -9.54 -13.50
CA SER A 317 -14.97 -8.61 -14.53
C SER A 317 -14.82 -9.29 -15.88
N SER A 318 -15.18 -8.58 -16.95
CA SER A 318 -15.10 -9.06 -18.33
C SER A 318 -14.73 -7.92 -19.27
N GLY A 319 -14.01 -8.27 -20.36
CA GLY A 319 -13.77 -7.37 -21.49
C GLY A 319 -14.57 -7.85 -22.68
N VAL A 320 -15.61 -7.11 -23.03
CA VAL A 320 -16.54 -7.42 -24.13
C VAL A 320 -16.29 -6.54 -25.34
N GLU A 321 -16.59 -7.03 -26.51
CA GLU A 321 -16.57 -6.24 -27.75
C GLU A 321 -17.80 -5.35 -27.88
#